data_ef365790c5bd29e80b866e093c8efab4
#
_entry.id   ef365790c5bd29e80b866e093c8efab4
#
_cell.length_a   1.000
_cell.length_b   1.000
_cell.length_c   1.000
_cell.angle_alpha   90.00
_cell.angle_beta   90.00
_cell.angle_gamma   90.00
#
_symmetry.space_group_name_H-M   'P 1'
#
loop_
_entity.id
_entity.type
_entity.pdbx_description
1 polymer ?
#
loop_
_entity_poly.entity_id
_entity_poly.type
_entity_poly.pdbx_seq_one_letter_code
_entity_poly.pdbx_strand_id
1 'polypeptide(L)'
;VYFHKVNMLTQAYLVNMLERARTLAEAGALQLSPELEHMLLNDALSPQEYVLLNDAHVKVALPGWAKHEDARLAGYAQRLLSRKGFHKSLRIEPLTVEMCEVVMPRIAEALSEHGYDVELDLIQATIRKRGYLPYNGGILLEDGRDASEHSALIRSLAQPNERCLIFVPEDVRD
;
A
#
# COMPACT_ATOMS: atom_id res chain seq x y z
N VAL A 1 -14.51 -0.75 -7.94
CA VAL A 1 -13.38 -1.41 -8.64
C VAL A 1 -12.05 -1.03 -7.98
N TYR A 2 -11.73 0.27 -7.74
CA TYR A 2 -10.44 0.72 -7.21
C TYR A 2 -10.12 0.18 -5.80
N PHE A 3 -11.12 0.00 -4.95
CA PHE A 3 -10.96 -0.49 -3.57
C PHE A 3 -11.22 -2.00 -3.45
N HIS A 4 -11.03 -2.76 -4.53
CA HIS A 4 -11.08 -4.21 -4.44
C HIS A 4 -9.91 -4.74 -3.62
N LYS A 5 -10.16 -5.71 -2.73
CA LYS A 5 -9.14 -6.24 -1.79
C LYS A 5 -7.85 -6.65 -2.46
N VAL A 6 -7.92 -7.30 -3.63
CA VAL A 6 -6.73 -7.73 -4.39
C VAL A 6 -5.91 -6.53 -4.85
N ASN A 7 -6.55 -5.44 -5.32
CA ASN A 7 -5.82 -4.24 -5.72
C ASN A 7 -5.13 -3.58 -4.52
N MET A 8 -5.82 -3.50 -3.39
CA MET A 8 -5.25 -2.94 -2.15
C MET A 8 -4.06 -3.77 -1.67
N LEU A 9 -4.18 -5.10 -1.71
CA LEU A 9 -3.09 -6.01 -1.36
C LEU A 9 -1.90 -5.87 -2.32
N THR A 10 -2.17 -5.80 -3.64
CA THR A 10 -1.10 -5.63 -4.64
C THR A 10 -0.36 -4.30 -4.46
N GLN A 11 -1.08 -3.22 -4.14
CA GLN A 11 -0.46 -1.94 -3.81
C GLN A 11 0.39 -2.04 -2.55
N ALA A 12 -0.10 -2.69 -1.49
CA ALA A 12 0.67 -2.89 -0.27
C ALA A 12 1.94 -3.71 -0.52
N TYR A 13 1.88 -4.79 -1.31
CA TYR A 13 3.07 -5.53 -1.71
C TYR A 13 4.08 -4.67 -2.46
N LEU A 14 3.61 -3.84 -3.39
CA LEU A 14 4.49 -2.97 -4.16
C LEU A 14 5.19 -1.95 -3.24
N VAL A 15 4.45 -1.32 -2.35
CA VAL A 15 5.01 -0.36 -1.38
C VAL A 15 6.04 -1.03 -0.49
N ASN A 16 5.67 -2.12 0.19
CA ASN A 16 6.57 -2.82 1.11
C ASN A 16 7.83 -3.35 0.40
N MET A 17 7.67 -3.84 -0.85
CA MET A 17 8.79 -4.28 -1.68
C MET A 17 9.75 -3.14 -2.01
N LEU A 18 9.24 -1.97 -2.40
CA LEU A 18 10.06 -0.80 -2.73
C LEU A 18 10.74 -0.23 -1.47
N GLU A 19 10.06 -0.18 -0.34
CA GLU A 19 10.65 0.21 0.94
C GLU A 19 11.77 -0.75 1.36
N ARG A 20 11.57 -2.07 1.17
CA ARG A 20 12.61 -3.07 1.45
C ARG A 20 13.80 -2.93 0.49
N ALA A 21 13.54 -2.71 -0.80
CA ALA A 21 14.57 -2.46 -1.79
C ALA A 21 15.39 -1.21 -1.45
N ARG A 22 14.74 -0.13 -1.01
CA ARG A 22 15.41 1.07 -0.50
C ARG A 22 16.34 0.74 0.67
N THR A 23 15.83 0.08 1.70
CA THR A 23 16.63 -0.29 2.89
C THR A 23 17.87 -1.12 2.52
N LEU A 24 17.71 -2.09 1.61
CA LEU A 24 18.81 -2.94 1.16
C LEU A 24 19.83 -2.15 0.31
N ALA A 25 19.37 -1.23 -0.51
CA ALA A 25 20.25 -0.37 -1.30
C ALA A 25 21.03 0.60 -0.41
N GLU A 26 20.40 1.23 0.58
CA GLU A 26 21.07 2.08 1.58
C GLU A 26 22.15 1.30 2.37
N ALA A 27 21.92 0.02 2.62
CA ALA A 27 22.89 -0.89 3.25
C ALA A 27 23.96 -1.44 2.29
N GLY A 28 23.89 -1.11 1.00
CA GLY A 28 24.81 -1.64 -0.02
C GLY A 28 24.58 -3.11 -0.38
N ALA A 29 23.46 -3.70 0.06
CA ALA A 29 23.11 -5.10 -0.17
C ALA A 29 22.28 -5.32 -1.47
N LEU A 30 21.80 -4.27 -2.10
CA LEU A 30 21.06 -4.33 -3.36
C LEU A 30 21.57 -3.24 -4.32
N GLN A 31 21.92 -3.65 -5.55
CA GLN A 31 22.17 -2.70 -6.64
C GLN A 31 20.85 -2.36 -7.34
N LEU A 32 20.59 -1.07 -7.49
CA LEU A 32 19.47 -0.52 -8.24
C LEU A 32 19.91 -0.04 -9.62
N SER A 33 18.98 0.04 -10.58
CA SER A 33 19.22 0.83 -11.79
C SER A 33 19.30 2.32 -11.43
N PRO A 34 19.97 3.17 -12.23
CA PRO A 34 20.07 4.60 -11.92
C PRO A 34 18.72 5.27 -11.68
N GLU A 35 17.70 4.89 -12.46
CA GLU A 35 16.33 5.44 -12.34
C GLU A 35 15.67 5.02 -11.03
N LEU A 36 15.82 3.74 -10.62
CA LEU A 36 15.30 3.25 -9.35
C LEU A 36 16.08 3.82 -8.16
N GLU A 37 17.38 3.99 -8.31
CA GLU A 37 18.21 4.64 -7.30
C GLU A 37 17.77 6.08 -7.07
N HIS A 38 17.59 6.85 -8.14
CA HIS A 38 17.02 8.20 -8.06
C HIS A 38 15.64 8.23 -7.40
N MET A 39 14.77 7.31 -7.77
CA MET A 39 13.41 7.23 -7.22
C MET A 39 13.38 6.87 -5.73
N LEU A 40 14.23 5.95 -5.29
CA LEU A 40 14.14 5.35 -3.97
C LEU A 40 15.05 6.04 -2.94
N LEU A 41 16.19 6.61 -3.36
CA LEU A 41 17.20 7.15 -2.45
C LEU A 41 17.26 8.68 -2.43
N ASN A 42 16.71 9.36 -3.43
CA ASN A 42 16.70 10.82 -3.45
C ASN A 42 15.42 11.40 -2.84
N ASP A 43 15.57 12.43 -2.01
CA ASP A 43 14.44 13.10 -1.35
C ASP A 43 13.60 13.95 -2.32
N ALA A 44 14.18 14.37 -3.45
CA ALA A 44 13.49 15.15 -4.46
C ALA A 44 13.99 14.79 -5.86
N LEU A 45 13.04 14.60 -6.76
CA LEU A 45 13.31 14.44 -8.19
C LEU A 45 13.06 15.75 -8.92
N SER A 46 13.93 16.11 -9.86
CA SER A 46 13.63 17.18 -10.81
C SER A 46 12.46 16.78 -11.71
N PRO A 47 11.72 17.73 -12.30
CA PRO A 47 10.65 17.39 -13.25
C PRO A 47 11.15 16.55 -14.43
N GLN A 48 12.37 16.74 -14.87
CA GLN A 48 13.01 16.00 -15.96
C GLN A 48 13.25 14.53 -15.58
N GLU A 49 13.74 14.27 -14.38
CA GLU A 49 13.94 12.92 -13.84
C GLU A 49 12.62 12.22 -13.62
N TYR A 50 11.63 12.93 -13.07
CA TYR A 50 10.30 12.37 -12.83
C TYR A 50 9.62 11.86 -14.11
N VAL A 51 9.74 12.60 -15.22
CA VAL A 51 9.14 12.23 -16.52
C VAL A 51 9.78 10.95 -17.09
N LEU A 52 11.04 10.64 -16.73
CA LEU A 52 11.72 9.43 -17.18
C LEU A 52 11.29 8.19 -16.39
N LEU A 53 10.73 8.35 -15.20
CA LEU A 53 10.25 7.23 -14.39
C LEU A 53 8.97 6.63 -14.99
N ASN A 54 8.96 5.31 -15.09
CA ASN A 54 7.79 4.56 -15.52
C ASN A 54 7.77 3.15 -14.92
N ASP A 55 6.65 2.46 -15.04
CA ASP A 55 6.45 1.11 -14.51
C ASP A 55 7.46 0.07 -15.03
N ALA A 56 8.11 0.33 -16.17
CA ALA A 56 9.04 -0.64 -16.76
C ALA A 56 10.28 -0.83 -15.88
N HIS A 57 10.75 0.21 -15.19
CA HIS A 57 11.92 0.10 -14.31
C HIS A 57 11.68 -0.94 -13.20
N VAL A 58 10.50 -0.89 -12.55
CA VAL A 58 10.12 -1.87 -11.54
C VAL A 58 9.91 -3.25 -12.17
N LYS A 59 9.23 -3.34 -13.32
CA LYS A 59 9.00 -4.61 -14.00
C LYS A 59 10.28 -5.33 -14.41
N VAL A 60 11.31 -4.58 -14.83
CA VAL A 60 12.62 -5.14 -15.18
C VAL A 60 13.37 -5.62 -13.93
N ALA A 61 13.25 -4.94 -12.81
CA ALA A 61 13.91 -5.33 -11.56
C ALA A 61 13.28 -6.56 -10.89
N LEU A 62 11.96 -6.74 -11.02
CA LEU A 62 11.19 -7.78 -10.34
C LEU A 62 11.78 -9.21 -10.48
N PRO A 63 12.19 -9.70 -11.68
CA PRO A 63 12.75 -11.05 -11.81
C PRO A 63 14.07 -11.26 -11.05
N GLY A 64 14.88 -10.20 -10.93
CA GLY A 64 16.09 -10.21 -10.12
C GLY A 64 15.78 -10.23 -8.63
N TRP A 65 14.87 -9.36 -8.20
CA TRP A 65 14.45 -9.27 -6.81
C TRP A 65 13.75 -10.54 -6.31
N ALA A 66 13.01 -11.23 -7.18
CA ALA A 66 12.40 -12.52 -6.85
C ALA A 66 13.38 -13.65 -6.53
N LYS A 67 14.65 -13.47 -6.88
CA LYS A 67 15.77 -14.42 -6.62
C LYS A 67 16.77 -13.89 -5.60
N HIS A 68 16.49 -12.74 -5.01
CA HIS A 68 17.38 -12.12 -4.03
C HIS A 68 17.45 -12.97 -2.76
N GLU A 69 18.60 -12.92 -2.07
CA GLU A 69 18.81 -13.66 -0.81
C GLU A 69 17.94 -13.15 0.35
N ASP A 70 17.54 -11.88 0.30
CA ASP A 70 16.61 -11.32 1.28
C ASP A 70 15.20 -11.88 1.04
N ALA A 71 14.72 -12.67 2.01
CA ALA A 71 13.46 -13.40 1.93
C ALA A 71 12.24 -12.48 1.78
N ARG A 72 12.28 -11.28 2.37
CA ARG A 72 11.15 -10.32 2.31
C ARG A 72 11.05 -9.69 0.93
N LEU A 73 12.18 -9.19 0.39
CA LEU A 73 12.23 -8.66 -0.97
C LEU A 73 11.80 -9.73 -1.98
N ALA A 74 12.40 -10.93 -1.90
CA ALA A 74 12.08 -12.04 -2.78
C ALA A 74 10.62 -12.46 -2.66
N GLY A 75 10.07 -12.56 -1.45
CA GLY A 75 8.71 -12.95 -1.21
C GLY A 75 7.67 -12.02 -1.84
N TYR A 76 7.84 -10.71 -1.70
CA TYR A 76 6.97 -9.74 -2.36
C TYR A 76 7.09 -9.79 -3.89
N ALA A 77 8.31 -9.83 -4.41
CA ALA A 77 8.57 -9.88 -5.85
C ALA A 77 8.00 -11.16 -6.50
N GLN A 78 8.14 -12.32 -5.86
CA GLN A 78 7.59 -13.60 -6.33
C GLN A 78 6.06 -13.57 -6.38
N ARG A 79 5.41 -13.04 -5.34
CA ARG A 79 3.94 -12.90 -5.31
C ARG A 79 3.44 -11.99 -6.42
N LEU A 80 4.11 -10.86 -6.65
CA LEU A 80 3.74 -9.93 -7.73
C LEU A 80 3.93 -10.54 -9.13
N LEU A 81 5.00 -11.30 -9.36
CA LEU A 81 5.29 -11.96 -10.64
C LEU A 81 4.35 -13.13 -10.92
N SER A 82 4.22 -14.04 -9.96
CA SER A 82 3.51 -15.29 -10.16
C SER A 82 2.00 -15.17 -9.96
N ARG A 83 1.57 -14.14 -9.23
CA ARG A 83 0.19 -13.98 -8.72
C ARG A 83 -0.29 -15.18 -7.89
N LYS A 84 0.64 -15.89 -7.26
CA LYS A 84 0.38 -17.06 -6.39
C LYS A 84 0.81 -16.75 -4.97
N GLY A 85 0.23 -17.45 -4.00
CA GLY A 85 0.53 -17.28 -2.58
C GLY A 85 0.16 -15.90 -2.04
N PHE A 86 -0.90 -15.31 -2.58
CA PHE A 86 -1.43 -14.05 -2.07
C PHE A 86 -2.06 -14.26 -0.70
N HIS A 87 -1.77 -13.35 0.20
CA HIS A 87 -2.44 -13.28 1.49
C HIS A 87 -3.96 -13.11 1.32
N LYS A 88 -4.69 -13.55 2.30
CA LYS A 88 -6.15 -13.42 2.35
C LYS A 88 -6.56 -12.35 3.36
N SER A 89 -7.59 -11.61 3.03
CA SER A 89 -8.17 -10.68 3.99
C SER A 89 -8.70 -11.45 5.20
N LEU A 90 -8.27 -11.06 6.39
CA LEU A 90 -8.69 -11.66 7.65
C LEU A 90 -10.20 -11.54 7.86
N ARG A 91 -10.80 -10.46 7.39
CA ARG A 91 -12.25 -10.22 7.45
C ARG A 91 -12.82 -9.80 6.10
N ILE A 92 -14.13 -10.06 5.93
CA ILE A 92 -14.85 -9.65 4.72
C ILE A 92 -14.99 -8.12 4.70
N GLU A 93 -15.31 -7.51 5.84
CA GLU A 93 -15.50 -6.07 5.97
C GLU A 93 -14.25 -5.37 6.50
N PRO A 94 -13.91 -4.18 5.97
CA PRO A 94 -12.83 -3.38 6.51
C PRO A 94 -13.11 -2.95 7.95
N LEU A 95 -12.05 -2.91 8.75
CA LEU A 95 -12.09 -2.40 10.13
C LEU A 95 -11.98 -0.86 10.15
N THR A 96 -12.35 -0.23 11.26
CA THR A 96 -11.93 1.14 11.53
C THR A 96 -10.44 1.19 11.83
N VAL A 97 -9.82 2.36 11.72
CA VAL A 97 -8.39 2.52 12.01
C VAL A 97 -8.10 2.15 13.47
N GLU A 98 -8.94 2.60 14.39
CA GLU A 98 -8.78 2.32 15.83
C GLU A 98 -8.88 0.82 16.14
N MET A 99 -9.78 0.12 15.46
CA MET A 99 -9.88 -1.34 15.62
C MET A 99 -8.65 -2.04 15.06
N CYS A 100 -8.07 -1.55 13.96
CA CYS A 100 -6.82 -2.08 13.43
C CYS A 100 -5.67 -1.92 14.43
N GLU A 101 -5.51 -0.74 15.02
CA GLU A 101 -4.46 -0.47 16.00
C GLU A 101 -4.54 -1.44 17.20
N VAL A 102 -5.74 -1.80 17.62
CA VAL A 102 -5.96 -2.72 18.74
C VAL A 102 -5.67 -4.18 18.37
N VAL A 103 -6.04 -4.61 17.15
CA VAL A 103 -5.93 -6.04 16.78
C VAL A 103 -4.57 -6.39 16.16
N MET A 104 -3.89 -5.44 15.49
CA MET A 104 -2.62 -5.70 14.81
C MET A 104 -1.55 -6.31 15.70
N PRO A 105 -1.28 -5.80 16.93
CA PRO A 105 -0.26 -6.41 17.81
C PRO A 105 -0.56 -7.87 18.17
N ARG A 106 -1.84 -8.20 18.40
CA ARG A 106 -2.27 -9.56 18.74
C ARG A 106 -2.12 -10.53 17.56
N ILE A 107 -2.41 -10.05 16.35
CA ILE A 107 -2.21 -10.85 15.14
C ILE A 107 -0.72 -11.06 14.88
N ALA A 108 0.10 -10.02 15.08
CA ALA A 108 1.55 -10.11 14.95
C ALA A 108 2.16 -11.15 15.92
N GLU A 109 1.72 -11.15 17.18
CA GLU A 109 2.13 -12.12 18.19
C GLU A 109 1.75 -13.54 17.76
N ALA A 110 0.49 -13.76 17.37
CA ALA A 110 0.02 -15.06 16.93
C ALA A 110 0.77 -15.58 15.69
N LEU A 111 1.04 -14.72 14.70
CA LEU A 111 1.83 -15.09 13.53
C LEU A 111 3.27 -15.47 13.91
N SER A 112 3.89 -14.69 14.79
CA SER A 112 5.25 -14.97 15.28
C SER A 112 5.35 -16.30 16.01
N GLU A 113 4.37 -16.62 16.87
CA GLU A 113 4.27 -17.91 17.57
C GLU A 113 4.15 -19.11 16.62
N HIS A 114 3.53 -18.90 15.45
CA HIS A 114 3.40 -19.92 14.40
C HIS A 114 4.57 -19.92 13.39
N GLY A 115 5.62 -19.13 13.65
CA GLY A 115 6.85 -19.13 12.85
C GLY A 115 6.78 -18.31 11.56
N TYR A 116 5.80 -17.43 11.41
CA TYR A 116 5.70 -16.51 10.28
C TYR A 116 6.60 -15.27 10.46
N ASP A 117 7.08 -14.72 9.36
CA ASP A 117 7.73 -13.40 9.35
C ASP A 117 6.67 -12.31 9.33
N VAL A 118 6.46 -11.67 10.49
CA VAL A 118 5.43 -10.64 10.66
C VAL A 118 5.56 -9.51 9.63
N GLU A 119 6.78 -9.08 9.27
CA GLU A 119 6.97 -8.02 8.28
C GLU A 119 6.65 -8.46 6.84
N LEU A 120 6.75 -9.75 6.56
CA LEU A 120 6.39 -10.31 5.25
C LEU A 120 4.93 -10.76 5.19
N ASP A 121 4.41 -11.31 6.29
CA ASP A 121 3.18 -12.09 6.30
C ASP A 121 2.00 -11.39 6.98
N LEU A 122 2.21 -10.24 7.63
CA LEU A 122 1.14 -9.37 8.12
C LEU A 122 1.05 -8.09 7.30
N ILE A 123 0.07 -8.02 6.43
CA ILE A 123 -0.07 -6.88 5.51
C ILE A 123 -1.26 -6.03 5.93
N GLN A 124 -1.02 -4.75 6.12
CA GLN A 124 -2.07 -3.76 6.33
C GLN A 124 -2.25 -2.89 5.08
N ALA A 125 -3.50 -2.65 4.70
CA ALA A 125 -3.82 -1.69 3.65
C ALA A 125 -4.91 -0.74 4.13
N THR A 126 -4.66 0.56 4.01
CA THR A 126 -5.60 1.60 4.40
C THR A 126 -6.42 2.05 3.20
N ILE A 127 -7.74 1.99 3.33
CA ILE A 127 -8.69 2.53 2.36
C ILE A 127 -9.06 3.93 2.81
N ARG A 128 -8.68 4.93 2.02
CA ARG A 128 -9.12 6.31 2.21
C ARG A 128 -10.14 6.65 1.15
N LYS A 129 -11.38 6.87 1.58
CA LYS A 129 -12.47 7.31 0.70
C LYS A 129 -12.85 8.72 1.06
N ARG A 130 -12.85 9.58 0.04
CA ARG A 130 -13.43 10.90 0.12
C ARG A 130 -14.30 11.06 -1.12
N GLY A 131 -15.61 11.12 -0.93
CA GLY A 131 -16.58 11.18 -2.03
C GLY A 131 -16.74 12.57 -2.62
N TYR A 132 -16.40 13.59 -1.86
CA TYR A 132 -16.38 14.99 -2.30
C TYR A 132 -15.16 15.69 -1.73
N LEU A 133 -14.45 16.39 -2.57
CA LEU A 133 -13.35 17.26 -2.19
C LEU A 133 -13.66 18.66 -2.73
N PRO A 134 -13.83 19.67 -1.87
CA PRO A 134 -13.92 21.04 -2.32
C PRO A 134 -12.64 21.38 -3.11
N TYR A 135 -12.78 21.58 -4.41
CA TYR A 135 -11.66 21.93 -5.28
C TYR A 135 -11.66 23.44 -5.49
N ASN A 136 -10.63 24.13 -5.03
CA ASN A 136 -10.52 25.59 -5.12
C ASN A 136 -11.78 26.37 -4.70
N GLY A 137 -12.42 25.94 -3.59
CA GLY A 137 -13.66 26.52 -3.11
C GLY A 137 -14.91 25.65 -3.36
N GLY A 138 -14.72 24.44 -3.91
CA GLY A 138 -15.80 23.47 -4.07
C GLY A 138 -16.78 23.79 -5.18
N ILE A 139 -17.98 23.21 -5.09
CA ILE A 139 -19.12 23.56 -5.94
C ILE A 139 -19.81 24.77 -5.31
N LEU A 140 -19.59 25.95 -5.88
CA LEU A 140 -20.22 27.18 -5.42
C LEU A 140 -21.67 27.23 -5.95
N LEU A 141 -22.58 27.56 -5.07
CA LEU A 141 -23.97 27.85 -5.39
C LEU A 141 -24.10 29.32 -5.83
N GLU A 142 -25.26 29.69 -6.35
CA GLU A 142 -25.53 31.07 -6.83
C GLU A 142 -25.33 32.13 -5.73
N ASP A 143 -25.52 31.76 -4.47
CA ASP A 143 -25.28 32.59 -3.30
C ASP A 143 -23.83 32.65 -2.79
N GLY A 144 -22.91 32.01 -3.52
CA GLY A 144 -21.47 32.00 -3.23
C GLY A 144 -21.06 31.03 -2.13
N ARG A 145 -21.96 30.20 -1.60
CA ARG A 145 -21.66 29.19 -0.59
C ARG A 145 -21.30 27.85 -1.24
N ASP A 146 -20.48 27.05 -0.53
CA ASP A 146 -20.17 25.70 -0.98
C ASP A 146 -21.37 24.76 -0.84
N ALA A 147 -21.56 23.87 -1.81
CA ALA A 147 -22.67 22.91 -1.81
C ALA A 147 -22.69 22.01 -0.57
N SER A 148 -21.55 21.78 0.09
CA SER A 148 -21.47 21.01 1.36
C SER A 148 -22.13 21.74 2.54
N GLU A 149 -22.28 23.05 2.47
CA GLU A 149 -22.99 23.82 3.50
C GLU A 149 -24.50 23.61 3.41
N HIS A 150 -25.03 23.43 2.21
CA HIS A 150 -26.46 23.28 1.95
C HIS A 150 -26.94 21.83 1.95
N SER A 151 -26.11 20.88 1.56
CA SER A 151 -26.48 19.49 1.43
C SER A 151 -25.83 18.63 2.50
N ALA A 152 -26.62 18.03 3.37
CA ALA A 152 -26.16 17.06 4.35
C ALA A 152 -25.49 15.84 3.67
N LEU A 153 -25.97 15.44 2.47
CA LEU A 153 -25.37 14.37 1.68
C LEU A 153 -23.95 14.76 1.23
N ILE A 154 -23.79 15.94 0.63
CA ILE A 154 -22.45 16.40 0.18
C ILE A 154 -21.52 16.57 1.38
N ARG A 155 -22.01 17.10 2.48
CA ARG A 155 -21.26 17.20 3.74
C ARG A 155 -20.78 15.84 4.23
N SER A 156 -21.65 14.82 4.21
CA SER A 156 -21.25 13.45 4.59
C SER A 156 -20.22 12.83 3.64
N LEU A 157 -20.28 13.14 2.34
CA LEU A 157 -19.31 12.71 1.36
C LEU A 157 -17.95 13.42 1.49
N ALA A 158 -17.95 14.64 2.04
CA ALA A 158 -16.71 15.39 2.31
C ALA A 158 -15.94 14.85 3.53
N GLN A 159 -16.59 14.10 4.41
CA GLN A 159 -15.91 13.50 5.56
C GLN A 159 -14.97 12.38 5.09
N PRO A 160 -13.70 12.40 5.51
CA PRO A 160 -12.80 11.31 5.23
C PRO A 160 -13.31 10.03 5.92
N ASN A 161 -13.48 8.97 5.13
CA ASN A 161 -13.80 7.65 5.67
C ASN A 161 -12.56 6.77 5.48
N GLU A 162 -11.83 6.56 6.57
CA GLU A 162 -10.67 5.68 6.58
C GLU A 162 -11.05 4.31 7.14
N ARG A 163 -10.67 3.28 6.42
CA ARG A 163 -10.88 1.88 6.78
C ARG A 163 -9.60 1.10 6.55
N CYS A 164 -9.44 0.05 7.31
CA CYS A 164 -8.27 -0.80 7.28
C CYS A 164 -8.63 -2.22 6.85
N LEU A 165 -7.83 -2.79 5.96
CA LEU A 165 -7.83 -4.20 5.62
C LEU A 165 -6.57 -4.85 6.18
N ILE A 166 -6.72 -6.02 6.79
CA ILE A 166 -5.62 -6.84 7.28
C ILE A 166 -5.59 -8.11 6.46
N PHE A 167 -4.40 -8.47 5.98
CA PHE A 167 -4.18 -9.67 5.19
C PHE A 167 -3.14 -10.55 5.90
N VAL A 168 -3.40 -11.84 5.91
CA VAL A 168 -2.57 -12.88 6.52
C VAL A 168 -2.41 -14.05 5.55
N PRO A 169 -1.45 -14.98 5.75
CA PRO A 169 -1.37 -16.22 4.99
C PRO A 169 -2.69 -16.98 5.01
N GLU A 170 -2.98 -17.70 3.93
CA GLU A 170 -4.28 -18.39 3.74
C GLU A 170 -4.52 -19.46 4.79
N ASP A 171 -3.49 -20.15 5.19
CA ASP A 171 -3.49 -21.26 6.16
C ASP A 171 -3.66 -20.81 7.62
N VAL A 172 -3.49 -19.52 7.90
CA VAL A 172 -3.66 -18.95 9.26
C VAL A 172 -5.03 -18.29 9.43
N ARG A 173 -5.77 -18.13 8.33
CA ARG A 173 -7.05 -17.41 8.32
C ARG A 173 -8.16 -18.11 9.09
N ASP A 174 -8.16 -19.43 9.09
CA ASP A 174 -9.20 -20.31 9.65
C ASP A 174 -8.87 -20.68 11.11
#